data_c26891d815d01d9c5fda7321c3ae7956
#
_entry.id   c26891d815d01d9c5fda7321c3ae7956
#
_cell.length_a   1.000
_cell.length_b   1.000
_cell.length_c   1.000
_cell.angle_alpha   90.00
_cell.angle_beta   90.00
_cell.angle_gamma   90.00
#
_symmetry.space_group_name_H-M   'P 1'
#
loop_
_entity.id
_entity.type
_entity.pdbx_description
1 polymer ?
#
loop_
_entity_poly.entity_id
_entity_poly.type
_entity_poly.pdbx_seq_one_letter_code
_entity_poly.pdbx_strand_id
1 'polypeptide(L)'
;MPVHKIVARDVRMEYQALDEAGRQERVNVLEGFDLQVREGEFLSILGPSGCGKSTFLNILAGLAHKTGGDLEVDGKPLQGINRNQGVVFQGYALLPWRSVLDNIAVGLEIRGVGKAQRLETAREYLDLVGLNGFASRYPHELSGGMRQRVAIARSLAYDPDVLLMDEPFAALDAQTRETLQSELLRIWDKHKKTIVFITHSLDEAIFLSDRVAVMTQRPGRIKEIFDIDLARPRLPELRNTQAFVHYRQRAWEALRDEVGGAASQPVAEAPRQAWQNVARLGGYRIGV
;
A
#
# COMPACT_ATOMS: atom_id res chain seq x y z
N MET A 1 -3.14 -14.10 23.57
CA MET A 1 -2.07 -13.48 22.75
C MET A 1 -2.75 -12.81 21.57
N PRO A 2 -2.34 -11.62 21.13
CA PRO A 2 -2.92 -11.02 19.94
C PRO A 2 -2.71 -11.95 18.74
N VAL A 3 -3.77 -12.14 17.95
CA VAL A 3 -3.70 -12.96 16.75
C VAL A 3 -2.95 -12.15 15.68
N HIS A 4 -1.87 -12.68 15.14
CA HIS A 4 -1.14 -12.06 14.05
C HIS A 4 -1.81 -12.39 12.72
N LYS A 5 -2.24 -11.34 12.01
CA LYS A 5 -2.84 -11.45 10.67
C LYS A 5 -1.80 -11.74 9.60
N ILE A 6 -0.61 -11.10 9.75
CA ILE A 6 0.51 -11.24 8.82
C ILE A 6 1.77 -11.52 9.64
N VAL A 7 2.55 -12.50 9.20
CA VAL A 7 3.84 -12.84 9.80
C VAL A 7 4.87 -13.04 8.70
N ALA A 8 5.87 -12.17 8.67
CA ALA A 8 7.06 -12.28 7.83
C ALA A 8 8.25 -12.66 8.72
N ARG A 9 8.99 -13.71 8.35
CA ARG A 9 10.21 -14.16 9.03
C ARG A 9 11.34 -14.30 8.05
N ASP A 10 12.41 -13.58 8.29
CA ASP A 10 13.64 -13.61 7.47
C ASP A 10 13.34 -13.49 5.96
N VAL A 11 12.35 -12.66 5.58
CA VAL A 11 11.98 -12.51 4.18
C VAL A 11 13.13 -11.87 3.42
N ARG A 12 13.50 -12.50 2.29
CA ARG A 12 14.60 -12.08 1.42
C ARG A 12 14.10 -11.89 0.00
N MET A 13 14.66 -10.89 -0.68
CA MET A 13 14.37 -10.63 -2.09
C MET A 13 15.61 -10.15 -2.82
N GLU A 14 16.02 -10.90 -3.83
CA GLU A 14 17.13 -10.59 -4.72
C GLU A 14 16.61 -10.43 -6.15
N TYR A 15 17.12 -9.44 -6.85
CA TYR A 15 16.92 -9.28 -8.29
C TYR A 15 18.22 -9.50 -9.02
N GLN A 16 18.12 -10.05 -10.24
CA GLN A 16 19.22 -10.03 -11.17
C GLN A 16 19.13 -8.73 -11.97
N ALA A 17 20.15 -7.91 -11.88
CA ALA A 17 20.31 -6.69 -12.65
C ALA A 17 21.53 -6.81 -13.57
N LEU A 18 21.62 -5.94 -14.56
CA LEU A 18 22.84 -5.74 -15.34
C LEU A 18 23.57 -4.51 -14.81
N ASP A 19 24.88 -4.64 -14.56
CA ASP A 19 25.71 -3.49 -14.24
C ASP A 19 25.93 -2.60 -15.49
N GLU A 20 26.59 -1.46 -15.32
CA GLU A 20 26.89 -0.54 -16.43
C GLU A 20 27.75 -1.19 -17.55
N ALA A 21 28.43 -2.29 -17.25
CA ALA A 21 29.22 -3.06 -18.20
C ALA A 21 28.43 -4.24 -18.81
N GLY A 22 27.12 -4.37 -18.53
CA GLY A 22 26.27 -5.44 -19.02
C GLY A 22 26.46 -6.80 -18.34
N ARG A 23 27.17 -6.86 -17.21
CA ARG A 23 27.37 -8.09 -16.45
C ARG A 23 26.23 -8.30 -15.47
N GLN A 24 25.84 -9.56 -15.25
CA GLN A 24 24.81 -9.89 -14.27
C GLN A 24 25.32 -9.60 -12.85
N GLU A 25 24.56 -8.75 -12.13
CA GLU A 25 24.76 -8.45 -10.72
C GLU A 25 23.53 -8.88 -9.93
N ARG A 26 23.73 -9.41 -8.71
CA ARG A 26 22.65 -9.68 -7.77
C ARG A 26 22.46 -8.47 -6.87
N VAL A 27 21.25 -7.93 -6.86
CA VAL A 27 20.89 -6.79 -6.02
C VAL A 27 19.96 -7.29 -4.91
N ASN A 28 20.47 -7.30 -3.68
CA ASN A 28 19.68 -7.61 -2.50
C ASN A 28 18.77 -6.42 -2.16
N VAL A 29 17.47 -6.62 -2.30
CA VAL A 29 16.48 -5.58 -2.01
C VAL A 29 15.92 -5.72 -0.60
N LEU A 30 15.65 -6.96 -0.16
CA LEU A 30 15.26 -7.27 1.21
C LEU A 30 16.17 -8.39 1.74
N GLU A 31 16.57 -8.24 3.01
CA GLU A 31 17.42 -9.22 3.69
C GLU A 31 17.09 -9.25 5.18
N GLY A 32 16.73 -10.43 5.70
CA GLY A 32 16.37 -10.55 7.12
C GLY A 32 15.19 -9.65 7.50
N PHE A 33 14.16 -9.57 6.64
CA PHE A 33 13.01 -8.72 6.89
C PHE A 33 11.99 -9.44 7.76
N ASP A 34 11.87 -8.99 9.02
CA ASP A 34 10.97 -9.56 10.03
C ASP A 34 9.87 -8.57 10.38
N LEU A 35 8.60 -8.96 10.21
CA LEU A 35 7.45 -8.12 10.51
C LEU A 35 6.26 -8.94 10.96
N GLN A 36 5.59 -8.50 12.02
CA GLN A 36 4.33 -9.06 12.47
C GLN A 36 3.26 -7.96 12.51
N VAL A 37 2.12 -8.21 11.87
CA VAL A 37 0.97 -7.31 11.86
C VAL A 37 -0.18 -8.00 12.60
N ARG A 38 -0.76 -7.32 13.57
CA ARG A 38 -1.89 -7.83 14.36
C ARG A 38 -3.18 -7.76 13.53
N GLU A 39 -4.15 -8.61 13.86
CA GLU A 39 -5.47 -8.49 13.23
C GLU A 39 -6.13 -7.16 13.60
N GLY A 40 -6.73 -6.49 12.62
CA GLY A 40 -7.38 -5.19 12.79
C GLY A 40 -6.43 -4.01 13.02
N GLU A 41 -5.11 -4.22 12.93
CA GLU A 41 -4.10 -3.19 13.13
C GLU A 41 -3.95 -2.30 11.89
N PHE A 42 -3.74 -1.01 12.12
CA PHE A 42 -3.24 -0.09 11.11
C PHE A 42 -1.71 0.06 11.31
N LEU A 43 -0.92 -0.60 10.48
CA LEU A 43 0.55 -0.53 10.51
C LEU A 43 1.06 0.33 9.35
N SER A 44 1.88 1.34 9.64
CA SER A 44 2.65 2.05 8.60
C SER A 44 4.07 1.53 8.50
N ILE A 45 4.58 1.47 7.27
CA ILE A 45 5.97 1.21 6.95
C ILE A 45 6.58 2.48 6.40
N LEU A 46 7.54 3.04 7.14
CA LEU A 46 8.35 4.20 6.77
C LEU A 46 9.74 3.74 6.30
N GLY A 47 10.33 4.47 5.38
CA GLY A 47 11.71 4.24 4.96
C GLY A 47 12.11 5.11 3.78
N PRO A 48 13.41 5.23 3.48
CA PRO A 48 13.91 6.01 2.35
C PRO A 48 13.42 5.45 1.01
N SER A 49 13.50 6.26 -0.04
CA SER A 49 13.17 5.80 -1.40
C SER A 49 14.09 4.67 -1.83
N GLY A 50 13.54 3.65 -2.48
CA GLY A 50 14.31 2.51 -2.98
C GLY A 50 14.74 1.47 -1.93
N CYS A 51 14.34 1.60 -0.65
CA CYS A 51 14.72 0.63 0.39
C CYS A 51 13.98 -0.73 0.33
N GLY A 52 12.98 -0.88 -0.55
CA GLY A 52 12.26 -2.15 -0.72
C GLY A 52 10.83 -2.19 -0.18
N LYS A 53 10.24 -1.07 0.27
CA LYS A 53 8.85 -1.00 0.78
C LYS A 53 7.83 -1.58 -0.20
N SER A 54 7.80 -1.06 -1.42
CA SER A 54 6.90 -1.53 -2.48
C SER A 54 7.22 -2.98 -2.90
N THR A 55 8.48 -3.40 -2.81
CA THR A 55 8.87 -4.80 -3.03
C THR A 55 8.25 -5.71 -1.99
N PHE A 56 8.34 -5.37 -0.70
CA PHE A 56 7.68 -6.14 0.35
C PHE A 56 6.16 -6.17 0.16
N LEU A 57 5.54 -5.04 -0.16
CA LEU A 57 4.10 -4.98 -0.42
C LEU A 57 3.70 -5.87 -1.60
N ASN A 58 4.48 -5.90 -2.69
CA ASN A 58 4.22 -6.77 -3.83
C ASN A 58 4.37 -8.26 -3.47
N ILE A 59 5.32 -8.61 -2.61
CA ILE A 59 5.45 -9.99 -2.09
C ILE A 59 4.22 -10.33 -1.25
N LEU A 60 3.80 -9.44 -0.35
CA LEU A 60 2.63 -9.63 0.50
C LEU A 60 1.31 -9.67 -0.30
N ALA A 61 1.23 -8.96 -1.42
CA ALA A 61 0.10 -9.03 -2.36
C ALA A 61 0.09 -10.33 -3.21
N GLY A 62 1.16 -11.14 -3.15
CA GLY A 62 1.34 -12.33 -3.98
C GLY A 62 1.68 -12.03 -5.44
N LEU A 63 2.12 -10.81 -5.74
CA LEU A 63 2.49 -10.34 -7.09
C LEU A 63 3.98 -10.56 -7.39
N ALA A 64 4.81 -10.74 -6.37
CA ALA A 64 6.22 -11.08 -6.47
C ALA A 64 6.54 -12.29 -5.58
N HIS A 65 7.49 -13.10 -6.00
CA HIS A 65 7.97 -14.24 -5.22
C HIS A 65 9.22 -13.83 -4.43
N LYS A 66 9.17 -14.05 -3.12
CA LYS A 66 10.34 -13.90 -2.26
C LYS A 66 11.42 -14.92 -2.64
N THR A 67 12.70 -14.58 -2.46
CA THR A 67 13.82 -15.50 -2.72
C THR A 67 14.19 -16.34 -1.50
N GLY A 68 13.69 -15.99 -0.29
CA GLY A 68 13.91 -16.73 0.95
C GLY A 68 12.99 -16.28 2.08
N GLY A 69 13.09 -16.99 3.21
CA GLY A 69 12.28 -16.74 4.40
C GLY A 69 10.83 -17.21 4.30
N ASP A 70 10.01 -16.87 5.30
CA ASP A 70 8.61 -17.27 5.40
C ASP A 70 7.66 -16.07 5.44
N LEU A 71 6.51 -16.20 4.79
CA LEU A 71 5.43 -15.20 4.82
C LEU A 71 4.10 -15.91 4.97
N GLU A 72 3.40 -15.61 6.05
CA GLU A 72 2.10 -16.17 6.40
C GLU A 72 1.04 -15.07 6.46
N VAL A 73 -0.16 -15.41 6.02
CA VAL A 73 -1.39 -14.60 6.21
C VAL A 73 -2.44 -15.52 6.80
N ASP A 74 -3.10 -15.11 7.88
CA ASP A 74 -4.06 -15.94 8.62
C ASP A 74 -3.47 -17.29 9.06
N GLY A 75 -2.18 -17.31 9.47
CA GLY A 75 -1.47 -18.52 9.90
C GLY A 75 -1.21 -19.53 8.78
N LYS A 76 -1.38 -19.14 7.52
CA LYS A 76 -1.13 -19.99 6.35
C LYS A 76 -0.04 -19.39 5.48
N PRO A 77 0.89 -20.21 4.94
CA PRO A 77 1.88 -19.73 3.99
C PRO A 77 1.22 -19.03 2.80
N LEU A 78 1.70 -17.84 2.46
CA LEU A 78 1.19 -17.10 1.31
C LEU A 78 1.66 -17.75 0.00
N GLN A 79 0.71 -18.21 -0.80
CA GLN A 79 0.95 -18.84 -2.11
C GLN A 79 0.19 -18.07 -3.20
N GLY A 80 0.88 -17.09 -3.84
CA GLY A 80 0.28 -16.27 -4.88
C GLY A 80 -0.75 -15.26 -4.36
N ILE A 81 -1.68 -14.85 -5.23
CA ILE A 81 -2.64 -13.77 -4.95
C ILE A 81 -3.71 -14.25 -3.95
N ASN A 82 -3.82 -13.54 -2.84
CA ASN A 82 -4.90 -13.76 -1.87
C ASN A 82 -6.10 -12.85 -2.18
N ARG A 83 -7.25 -13.46 -2.51
CA ARG A 83 -8.49 -12.74 -2.87
C ARG A 83 -9.12 -11.96 -1.70
N ASN A 84 -8.67 -12.17 -0.48
CA ASN A 84 -9.12 -11.39 0.69
C ASN A 84 -8.27 -10.14 0.93
N GLN A 85 -7.35 -9.83 0.03
CA GLN A 85 -6.53 -8.63 0.08
C GLN A 85 -6.96 -7.62 -0.98
N GLY A 86 -7.08 -6.35 -0.58
CA GLY A 86 -7.21 -5.21 -1.48
C GLY A 86 -5.87 -4.50 -1.61
N VAL A 87 -5.54 -4.01 -2.82
CA VAL A 87 -4.29 -3.30 -3.06
C VAL A 87 -4.55 -1.95 -3.70
N VAL A 88 -3.96 -0.90 -3.13
CA VAL A 88 -3.87 0.44 -3.72
C VAL A 88 -2.43 0.64 -4.17
N PHE A 89 -2.20 0.66 -5.47
CA PHE A 89 -0.88 0.83 -6.08
C PHE A 89 -0.53 2.30 -6.25
N GLN A 90 0.75 2.64 -6.18
CA GLN A 90 1.27 3.96 -6.50
C GLN A 90 0.91 4.41 -7.92
N GLY A 91 0.89 3.49 -8.89
CA GLY A 91 0.53 3.72 -10.30
C GLY A 91 -0.98 3.61 -10.61
N TYR A 92 -1.86 3.69 -9.62
CA TYR A 92 -3.34 3.61 -9.70
C TYR A 92 -3.90 2.27 -10.21
N ALA A 93 -3.30 1.64 -11.21
CA ALA A 93 -3.72 0.38 -11.83
C ALA A 93 -5.22 0.35 -12.21
N LEU A 94 -5.76 1.46 -12.71
CA LEU A 94 -7.14 1.52 -13.21
C LEU A 94 -7.24 0.83 -14.58
N LEU A 95 -8.38 0.19 -14.82
CA LEU A 95 -8.72 -0.42 -16.10
C LEU A 95 -9.08 0.68 -17.10
N PRO A 96 -8.24 0.97 -18.13
CA PRO A 96 -8.42 2.14 -18.97
C PRO A 96 -9.66 2.08 -19.88
N TRP A 97 -10.18 0.88 -20.12
CA TRP A 97 -11.39 0.61 -20.92
C TRP A 97 -12.68 0.58 -20.11
N ARG A 98 -12.63 0.78 -18.79
CA ARG A 98 -13.78 0.84 -17.90
C ARG A 98 -14.02 2.26 -17.41
N SER A 99 -15.29 2.60 -17.23
CA SER A 99 -15.66 3.86 -16.58
C SER A 99 -15.16 3.91 -15.14
N VAL A 100 -15.18 5.09 -14.52
CA VAL A 100 -14.86 5.28 -13.10
C VAL A 100 -15.73 4.38 -12.23
N LEU A 101 -17.04 4.39 -12.44
CA LEU A 101 -17.98 3.57 -11.68
C LEU A 101 -17.69 2.07 -11.85
N ASP A 102 -17.41 1.62 -13.07
CA ASP A 102 -17.10 0.22 -13.34
C ASP A 102 -15.73 -0.19 -12.79
N ASN A 103 -14.77 0.73 -12.73
CA ASN A 103 -13.50 0.50 -12.04
C ASN A 103 -13.72 0.25 -10.54
N ILE A 104 -14.57 1.01 -9.88
CA ILE A 104 -14.88 0.80 -8.46
C ILE A 104 -15.63 -0.52 -8.26
N ALA A 105 -16.57 -0.85 -9.15
CA ALA A 105 -17.39 -2.05 -9.08
C ALA A 105 -16.66 -3.36 -9.42
N VAL A 106 -15.48 -3.31 -10.05
CA VAL A 106 -14.82 -4.49 -10.63
C VAL A 106 -14.51 -5.58 -9.60
N GLY A 107 -14.09 -5.22 -8.40
CA GLY A 107 -13.80 -6.18 -7.34
C GLY A 107 -15.05 -6.95 -6.91
N LEU A 108 -16.18 -6.27 -6.78
CA LEU A 108 -17.48 -6.86 -6.47
C LEU A 108 -17.99 -7.76 -7.63
N GLU A 109 -17.71 -7.36 -8.88
CA GLU A 109 -18.02 -8.18 -10.06
C GLU A 109 -17.27 -9.51 -10.03
N ILE A 110 -15.97 -9.48 -9.73
CA ILE A 110 -15.12 -10.68 -9.59
C ILE A 110 -15.63 -11.61 -8.47
N ARG A 111 -16.21 -11.04 -7.41
CA ARG A 111 -16.88 -11.80 -6.32
C ARG A 111 -18.27 -12.32 -6.69
N GLY A 112 -18.79 -12.03 -7.88
CA GLY A 112 -20.10 -12.48 -8.33
C GLY A 112 -21.29 -11.70 -7.78
N VAL A 113 -21.04 -10.49 -7.21
CA VAL A 113 -22.12 -9.62 -6.72
C VAL A 113 -22.99 -9.12 -7.88
N GLY A 114 -24.31 -9.20 -7.73
CA GLY A 114 -25.30 -8.79 -8.75
C GLY A 114 -25.10 -7.34 -9.20
N LYS A 115 -25.39 -7.06 -10.50
CA LYS A 115 -25.11 -5.77 -11.13
C LYS A 115 -25.72 -4.58 -10.39
N ALA A 116 -26.96 -4.67 -9.95
CA ALA A 116 -27.64 -3.59 -9.25
C ALA A 116 -26.90 -3.24 -7.94
N GLN A 117 -26.65 -4.24 -7.12
CA GLN A 117 -25.98 -4.09 -5.82
C GLN A 117 -24.55 -3.59 -5.96
N ARG A 118 -23.73 -4.17 -6.87
CA ARG A 118 -22.34 -3.71 -7.03
C ARG A 118 -22.24 -2.27 -7.52
N LEU A 119 -23.17 -1.81 -8.37
CA LEU A 119 -23.18 -0.43 -8.83
C LEU A 119 -23.70 0.54 -7.77
N GLU A 120 -24.61 0.11 -6.91
CA GLU A 120 -25.04 0.88 -5.73
C GLU A 120 -23.87 1.10 -4.77
N THR A 121 -23.22 0.01 -4.35
CA THR A 121 -22.01 0.10 -3.52
C THR A 121 -20.93 0.97 -4.18
N ALA A 122 -20.69 0.80 -5.49
CA ALA A 122 -19.69 1.61 -6.19
C ALA A 122 -20.03 3.10 -6.17
N ARG A 123 -21.32 3.50 -6.20
CA ARG A 123 -21.73 4.90 -6.09
C ARG A 123 -21.49 5.46 -4.69
N GLU A 124 -21.73 4.67 -3.64
CA GLU A 124 -21.43 5.08 -2.25
C GLU A 124 -19.95 5.41 -2.06
N TYR A 125 -19.06 4.55 -2.59
CA TYR A 125 -17.63 4.81 -2.52
C TYR A 125 -17.14 5.91 -3.48
N LEU A 126 -17.84 6.11 -4.61
CA LEU A 126 -17.60 7.24 -5.50
C LEU A 126 -17.95 8.57 -4.82
N ASP A 127 -19.06 8.60 -4.08
CA ASP A 127 -19.49 9.75 -3.26
C ASP A 127 -18.47 10.04 -2.15
N LEU A 128 -18.08 9.01 -1.42
CA LEU A 128 -17.10 9.08 -0.34
C LEU A 128 -15.79 9.76 -0.78
N VAL A 129 -15.34 9.51 -2.01
CA VAL A 129 -14.12 10.15 -2.54
C VAL A 129 -14.38 11.46 -3.29
N GLY A 130 -15.61 11.99 -3.26
CA GLY A 130 -15.99 13.27 -3.84
C GLY A 130 -15.92 13.31 -5.37
N LEU A 131 -16.32 12.23 -6.06
CA LEU A 131 -16.27 12.12 -7.52
C LEU A 131 -17.63 11.84 -8.18
N ASN A 132 -18.77 12.20 -7.56
CA ASN A 132 -20.12 11.91 -8.02
C ASN A 132 -20.39 12.28 -9.49
N GLY A 133 -19.86 13.43 -9.95
CA GLY A 133 -20.05 13.89 -11.32
C GLY A 133 -19.20 13.15 -12.38
N PHE A 134 -18.38 12.17 -11.96
CA PHE A 134 -17.39 11.51 -12.83
C PHE A 134 -17.68 10.02 -13.06
N ALA A 135 -18.83 9.51 -12.67
CA ALA A 135 -19.19 8.08 -12.74
C ALA A 135 -18.98 7.46 -14.13
N SER A 136 -19.35 8.19 -15.20
CA SER A 136 -19.26 7.73 -16.60
C SER A 136 -17.93 8.05 -17.29
N ARG A 137 -17.03 8.80 -16.63
CA ARG A 137 -15.72 9.17 -17.18
C ARG A 137 -14.77 7.97 -17.18
N TYR A 138 -13.76 8.05 -18.06
CA TYR A 138 -12.70 7.05 -18.15
C TYR A 138 -11.40 7.56 -17.50
N PRO A 139 -10.47 6.65 -17.11
CA PRO A 139 -9.24 7.04 -16.41
C PRO A 139 -8.40 8.09 -17.12
N HIS A 140 -8.36 8.11 -18.46
CA HIS A 140 -7.61 9.09 -19.23
C HIS A 140 -8.20 10.52 -19.19
N GLU A 141 -9.47 10.66 -18.79
CA GLU A 141 -10.15 11.94 -18.62
C GLU A 141 -9.95 12.56 -17.23
N LEU A 142 -9.24 11.86 -16.33
CA LEU A 142 -9.06 12.24 -14.93
C LEU A 142 -7.67 12.81 -14.66
N SER A 143 -7.58 13.74 -13.70
CA SER A 143 -6.29 14.15 -13.11
C SER A 143 -5.63 13.00 -12.34
N GLY A 144 -4.33 13.10 -12.01
CA GLY A 144 -3.62 12.13 -11.20
C GLY A 144 -4.28 11.90 -9.84
N GLY A 145 -4.64 12.98 -9.15
CA GLY A 145 -5.33 12.90 -7.86
C GLY A 145 -6.74 12.28 -7.95
N MET A 146 -7.48 12.52 -9.04
CA MET A 146 -8.78 11.86 -9.26
C MET A 146 -8.59 10.35 -9.49
N ARG A 147 -7.60 9.95 -10.30
CA ARG A 147 -7.28 8.52 -10.50
C ARG A 147 -6.92 7.82 -9.19
N GLN A 148 -6.16 8.49 -8.34
CA GLN A 148 -5.82 7.97 -7.01
C GLN A 148 -7.06 7.75 -6.13
N ARG A 149 -7.98 8.73 -6.12
CA ARG A 149 -9.25 8.62 -5.39
C ARG A 149 -10.10 7.44 -5.90
N VAL A 150 -10.16 7.23 -7.20
CA VAL A 150 -10.86 6.06 -7.78
C VAL A 150 -10.19 4.73 -7.36
N ALA A 151 -8.85 4.67 -7.34
CA ALA A 151 -8.13 3.47 -6.91
C ALA A 151 -8.37 3.14 -5.42
N ILE A 152 -8.43 4.16 -4.56
CA ILE A 152 -8.79 4.01 -3.14
C ILE A 152 -10.23 3.52 -3.02
N ALA A 153 -11.19 4.17 -3.69
CA ALA A 153 -12.61 3.78 -3.68
C ALA A 153 -12.81 2.33 -4.14
N ARG A 154 -12.13 1.91 -5.21
CA ARG A 154 -12.16 0.53 -5.72
C ARG A 154 -11.70 -0.48 -4.67
N SER A 155 -10.60 -0.19 -4.00
CA SER A 155 -10.03 -1.11 -3.02
C SER A 155 -10.88 -1.19 -1.75
N LEU A 156 -11.50 -0.08 -1.33
CA LEU A 156 -12.42 -0.05 -0.20
C LEU A 156 -13.77 -0.72 -0.50
N ALA A 157 -14.33 -0.49 -1.70
CA ALA A 157 -15.60 -1.10 -2.14
C ALA A 157 -15.51 -2.63 -2.20
N TYR A 158 -14.33 -3.18 -2.44
CA TYR A 158 -14.08 -4.61 -2.42
C TYR A 158 -14.26 -5.24 -1.03
N ASP A 159 -14.20 -4.45 0.05
CA ASP A 159 -14.31 -4.85 1.45
C ASP A 159 -13.35 -6.01 1.83
N PRO A 160 -12.03 -5.85 1.62
CA PRO A 160 -11.04 -6.88 1.93
C PRO A 160 -10.79 -7.01 3.44
N ASP A 161 -10.26 -8.18 3.87
CA ASP A 161 -9.79 -8.36 5.26
C ASP A 161 -8.47 -7.65 5.53
N VAL A 162 -7.61 -7.59 4.51
CA VAL A 162 -6.31 -6.91 4.54
C VAL A 162 -6.26 -5.88 3.42
N LEU A 163 -5.91 -4.65 3.74
CA LEU A 163 -5.72 -3.57 2.78
C LEU A 163 -4.24 -3.18 2.72
N LEU A 164 -3.66 -3.31 1.53
CA LEU A 164 -2.28 -2.97 1.24
C LEU A 164 -2.26 -1.66 0.46
N MET A 165 -1.55 -0.65 0.95
CA MET A 165 -1.55 0.68 0.34
C MET A 165 -0.11 1.15 0.10
N ASP A 166 0.24 1.42 -1.16
CA ASP A 166 1.55 1.93 -1.56
C ASP A 166 1.46 3.41 -1.91
N GLU A 167 1.89 4.26 -0.98
CA GLU A 167 1.88 5.73 -1.08
C GLU A 167 0.54 6.31 -1.61
N PRO A 168 -0.63 5.94 -1.02
CA PRO A 168 -1.93 6.19 -1.62
C PRO A 168 -2.32 7.67 -1.67
N PHE A 169 -1.61 8.54 -0.98
CA PHE A 169 -1.91 9.97 -0.92
C PHE A 169 -0.87 10.86 -1.58
N ALA A 170 0.18 10.29 -2.20
CA ALA A 170 1.31 11.06 -2.74
C ALA A 170 0.90 12.05 -3.85
N ALA A 171 -0.08 11.69 -4.69
CA ALA A 171 -0.54 12.51 -5.82
C ALA A 171 -1.67 13.50 -5.47
N LEU A 172 -2.03 13.64 -4.18
CA LEU A 172 -3.15 14.46 -3.74
C LEU A 172 -2.67 15.83 -3.24
N ASP A 173 -3.49 16.86 -3.48
CA ASP A 173 -3.35 18.15 -2.81
C ASP A 173 -3.60 18.01 -1.28
N ALA A 174 -3.14 19.00 -0.51
CA ALA A 174 -3.16 18.93 0.95
C ALA A 174 -4.58 18.75 1.52
N GLN A 175 -5.57 19.51 1.02
CA GLN A 175 -6.94 19.49 1.54
C GLN A 175 -7.63 18.15 1.23
N THR A 176 -7.51 17.66 -0.02
CA THR A 176 -8.04 16.36 -0.42
C THR A 176 -7.38 15.23 0.36
N ARG A 177 -6.07 15.31 0.59
CA ARG A 177 -5.32 14.33 1.38
C ARG A 177 -5.84 14.24 2.80
N GLU A 178 -6.01 15.36 3.51
CA GLU A 178 -6.54 15.40 4.88
C GLU A 178 -7.96 14.82 4.96
N THR A 179 -8.81 15.18 4.02
CA THR A 179 -10.18 14.64 3.95
C THR A 179 -10.17 13.12 3.79
N LEU A 180 -9.39 12.60 2.85
CA LEU A 180 -9.33 11.14 2.60
C LEU A 180 -8.64 10.37 3.72
N GLN A 181 -7.67 10.95 4.40
CA GLN A 181 -7.06 10.35 5.60
C GLN A 181 -8.09 10.21 6.72
N SER A 182 -8.88 11.25 6.95
CA SER A 182 -9.96 11.23 7.95
C SER A 182 -11.04 10.20 7.60
N GLU A 183 -11.44 10.11 6.33
CA GLU A 183 -12.39 9.11 5.85
C GLU A 183 -11.85 7.68 5.94
N LEU A 184 -10.57 7.46 5.61
CA LEU A 184 -9.93 6.17 5.77
C LEU A 184 -9.94 5.72 7.24
N LEU A 185 -9.62 6.62 8.17
CA LEU A 185 -9.69 6.33 9.60
C LEU A 185 -11.11 6.02 10.05
N ARG A 186 -12.12 6.78 9.58
CA ARG A 186 -13.54 6.54 9.92
C ARG A 186 -14.00 5.15 9.46
N ILE A 187 -13.61 4.74 8.25
CA ILE A 187 -13.90 3.41 7.71
C ILE A 187 -13.19 2.34 8.52
N TRP A 188 -11.90 2.56 8.80
CA TRP A 188 -11.10 1.62 9.58
C TRP A 188 -11.62 1.47 11.01
N ASP A 189 -12.01 2.57 11.68
CA ASP A 189 -12.58 2.53 13.04
C ASP A 189 -13.86 1.71 13.09
N LYS A 190 -14.68 1.76 12.03
CA LYS A 190 -15.94 1.03 11.95
C LYS A 190 -15.73 -0.47 11.68
N HIS A 191 -14.78 -0.83 10.83
CA HIS A 191 -14.64 -2.21 10.34
C HIS A 191 -13.41 -2.95 10.88
N LYS A 192 -12.45 -2.23 11.48
CA LYS A 192 -11.20 -2.77 12.04
C LYS A 192 -10.47 -3.74 11.09
N LYS A 193 -10.38 -3.34 9.82
CA LYS A 193 -9.60 -4.10 8.83
C LYS A 193 -8.11 -4.00 9.13
N THR A 194 -7.34 -5.02 8.77
CA THR A 194 -5.88 -4.96 8.87
C THR A 194 -5.34 -4.12 7.72
N ILE A 195 -4.55 -3.09 8.01
CA ILE A 195 -3.97 -2.20 6.99
C ILE A 195 -2.45 -2.22 7.09
N VAL A 196 -1.78 -2.45 5.95
CA VAL A 196 -0.36 -2.20 5.76
C VAL A 196 -0.21 -1.01 4.82
N PHE A 197 0.30 0.08 5.35
CA PHE A 197 0.35 1.38 4.70
C PHE A 197 1.80 1.82 4.48
N ILE A 198 2.21 1.96 3.24
CA ILE A 198 3.52 2.48 2.90
C ILE A 198 3.42 3.98 2.66
N THR A 199 4.29 4.74 3.30
CA THR A 199 4.44 6.17 3.09
C THR A 199 5.87 6.62 3.34
N HIS A 200 6.23 7.76 2.77
CA HIS A 200 7.44 8.51 3.13
C HIS A 200 7.13 9.72 4.03
N SER A 201 5.84 9.98 4.30
CA SER A 201 5.38 11.08 5.16
C SER A 201 5.31 10.63 6.62
N LEU A 202 6.10 11.28 7.48
CA LEU A 202 6.06 11.09 8.93
C LEU A 202 4.67 11.38 9.49
N ASP A 203 4.07 12.49 9.05
CA ASP A 203 2.77 12.93 9.55
C ASP A 203 1.66 11.93 9.20
N GLU A 204 1.68 11.34 8.01
CA GLU A 204 0.74 10.28 7.63
C GLU A 204 0.91 9.03 8.51
N ALA A 205 2.15 8.57 8.67
CA ALA A 205 2.43 7.38 9.45
C ALA A 205 1.95 7.52 10.90
N ILE A 206 2.22 8.67 11.53
CA ILE A 206 1.83 8.92 12.93
C ILE A 206 0.32 9.14 13.05
N PHE A 207 -0.27 9.91 12.12
CA PHE A 207 -1.70 10.24 12.18
C PHE A 207 -2.59 9.03 11.97
N LEU A 208 -2.20 8.08 11.11
CA LEU A 208 -3.05 6.97 10.71
C LEU A 208 -2.86 5.72 11.58
N SER A 209 -1.64 5.43 12.01
CA SER A 209 -1.26 4.08 12.43
C SER A 209 -1.33 3.83 13.93
N ASP A 210 -1.54 2.57 14.29
CA ASP A 210 -1.33 2.09 15.66
C ASP A 210 0.15 1.81 15.94
N ARG A 211 0.89 1.39 14.90
CA ARG A 211 2.34 1.17 14.94
C ARG A 211 3.00 1.67 13.68
N VAL A 212 4.23 2.09 13.83
CA VAL A 212 5.11 2.49 12.73
C VAL A 212 6.34 1.57 12.72
N ALA A 213 6.59 0.93 11.58
CA ALA A 213 7.78 0.18 11.29
C ALA A 213 8.71 1.01 10.42
N VAL A 214 9.94 1.25 10.86
CA VAL A 214 10.96 2.00 10.12
C VAL A 214 11.91 1.02 9.44
N MET A 215 12.11 1.18 8.13
CA MET A 215 13.04 0.37 7.34
C MET A 215 14.39 1.03 7.18
N THR A 216 15.45 0.21 7.15
CA THR A 216 16.80 0.62 6.75
C THR A 216 16.86 0.94 5.25
N GLN A 217 17.98 1.55 4.81
CA GLN A 217 18.36 1.55 3.40
C GLN A 217 18.52 0.13 2.86
N ARG A 218 18.74 0.02 1.54
CA ARG A 218 18.99 -1.26 0.88
C ARG A 218 20.30 -1.93 1.38
N PRO A 219 20.24 -3.24 1.74
CA PRO A 219 19.07 -4.11 1.75
C PRO A 219 18.10 -3.74 2.87
N GLY A 220 16.78 -3.67 2.50
CA GLY A 220 15.73 -3.27 3.42
C GLY A 220 15.52 -4.30 4.54
N ARG A 221 15.59 -3.82 5.77
CA ARG A 221 15.29 -4.56 7.02
C ARG A 221 14.41 -3.70 7.90
N ILE A 222 13.73 -4.27 8.84
CA ILE A 222 13.08 -3.48 9.89
C ILE A 222 14.14 -3.03 10.89
N LYS A 223 14.32 -1.71 11.00
CA LYS A 223 15.24 -1.09 11.96
C LYS A 223 14.61 -0.98 13.34
N GLU A 224 13.38 -0.48 13.38
CA GLU A 224 12.64 -0.25 14.62
C GLU A 224 11.14 -0.35 14.35
N ILE A 225 10.38 -0.81 15.35
CA ILE A 225 8.91 -0.73 15.37
C ILE A 225 8.51 -0.08 16.68
N PHE A 226 7.61 0.90 16.63
CA PHE A 226 7.09 1.55 17.83
C PHE A 226 5.59 1.78 17.77
N ASP A 227 4.94 1.69 18.92
CA ASP A 227 3.52 1.94 19.07
C ASP A 227 3.23 3.45 19.07
N ILE A 228 2.10 3.84 18.50
CA ILE A 228 1.57 5.22 18.50
C ILE A 228 0.38 5.27 19.47
N ASP A 229 0.67 5.62 20.70
CA ASP A 229 -0.34 5.76 21.76
C ASP A 229 -0.97 7.16 21.70
N LEU A 230 -1.69 7.44 20.61
CA LEU A 230 -2.50 8.63 20.43
C LEU A 230 -3.98 8.22 20.43
N ALA A 231 -4.77 8.93 21.23
CA ALA A 231 -6.19 8.64 21.41
C ALA A 231 -6.95 8.61 20.08
N ARG A 232 -7.95 7.75 19.99
CA ARG A 232 -8.91 7.66 18.88
C ARG A 232 -10.30 8.11 19.36
N PRO A 233 -11.16 8.73 18.51
CA PRO A 233 -10.90 9.04 17.09
C PRO A 233 -9.85 10.15 16.92
N ARG A 234 -9.00 10.01 15.90
CA ARG A 234 -7.96 10.99 15.60
C ARG A 234 -8.55 12.09 14.71
N LEU A 235 -8.61 13.30 15.26
CA LEU A 235 -9.03 14.49 14.54
C LEU A 235 -7.82 15.26 14.00
N PRO A 236 -7.98 16.08 12.94
CA PRO A 236 -6.87 16.82 12.32
C PRO A 236 -6.05 17.68 13.31
N GLU A 237 -6.72 18.23 14.34
CA GLU A 237 -6.11 19.08 15.37
C GLU A 237 -5.05 18.33 16.20
N LEU A 238 -5.11 17.00 16.23
CA LEU A 238 -4.13 16.15 16.93
C LEU A 238 -2.70 16.43 16.47
N ARG A 239 -2.53 16.83 15.19
CA ARG A 239 -1.22 17.15 14.61
C ARG A 239 -0.51 18.32 15.30
N ASN A 240 -1.25 19.18 15.98
CA ASN A 240 -0.74 20.34 16.69
C ASN A 240 -0.37 20.04 18.16
N THR A 241 -0.57 18.81 18.63
CA THR A 241 -0.28 18.43 20.01
C THR A 241 1.19 18.08 20.22
N GLN A 242 1.68 18.28 21.45
CA GLN A 242 3.04 17.89 21.82
C GLN A 242 3.28 16.38 21.68
N ALA A 243 2.27 15.57 21.97
CA ALA A 243 2.35 14.11 21.81
C ALA A 243 2.60 13.73 20.34
N PHE A 244 1.90 14.35 19.39
CA PHE A 244 2.13 14.13 17.96
C PHE A 244 3.54 14.56 17.52
N VAL A 245 3.98 15.73 17.98
CA VAL A 245 5.32 16.25 17.68
C VAL A 245 6.41 15.32 18.22
N HIS A 246 6.22 14.76 19.42
CA HIS A 246 7.13 13.77 20.00
C HIS A 246 7.29 12.53 19.11
N TYR A 247 6.19 11.92 18.65
CA TYR A 247 6.24 10.77 17.75
C TYR A 247 6.85 11.12 16.39
N ARG A 248 6.57 12.31 15.87
CA ARG A 248 7.18 12.79 14.62
C ARG A 248 8.70 12.92 14.76
N GLN A 249 9.17 13.44 15.88
CA GLN A 249 10.61 13.55 16.17
C GLN A 249 11.24 12.17 16.27
N ARG A 250 10.63 11.23 17.00
CA ARG A 250 11.10 9.85 17.12
C ARG A 250 11.23 9.17 15.75
N ALA A 251 10.20 9.28 14.92
CA ALA A 251 10.22 8.72 13.57
C ALA A 251 11.30 9.37 12.68
N TRP A 252 11.50 10.69 12.81
CA TRP A 252 12.56 11.40 12.12
C TRP A 252 13.96 10.93 12.55
N GLU A 253 14.20 10.79 13.84
CA GLU A 253 15.48 10.31 14.38
C GLU A 253 15.79 8.89 13.89
N ALA A 254 14.79 8.00 13.88
CA ALA A 254 14.95 6.66 13.34
C ALA A 254 15.30 6.63 11.83
N LEU A 255 14.78 7.61 11.05
CA LEU A 255 15.03 7.71 9.60
C LEU A 255 16.29 8.47 9.24
N ARG A 256 16.71 9.45 10.05
CA ARG A 256 17.79 10.39 9.72
C ARG A 256 19.08 9.70 9.30
N ASP A 257 19.46 8.65 9.99
CA ASP A 257 20.70 7.90 9.71
C ASP A 257 20.59 7.12 8.39
N GLU A 258 19.37 6.78 7.98
CA GLU A 258 19.09 6.06 6.74
C GLU A 258 19.00 6.98 5.51
N VAL A 259 18.73 8.29 5.71
CA VAL A 259 18.66 9.27 4.62
C VAL A 259 20.04 9.84 4.29
N GLY A 260 20.93 9.94 5.28
CA GLY A 260 22.29 10.52 5.14
C GLY A 260 23.26 9.67 4.30
N GLY A 261 22.99 8.37 4.11
CA GLY A 261 23.80 7.44 3.32
C GLY A 261 23.44 7.35 1.82
N ALA A 262 22.37 8.03 1.37
CA ALA A 262 21.78 7.83 0.04
C ALA A 262 22.51 8.53 -1.13
N ALA A 263 23.71 9.09 -0.94
CA ALA A 263 24.36 9.95 -1.95
C ALA A 263 25.01 9.22 -3.14
N SER A 264 24.92 7.90 -3.33
CA SER A 264 25.68 7.27 -4.42
C SER A 264 25.21 5.89 -4.94
N GLN A 265 23.91 5.61 -5.08
CA GLN A 265 23.51 4.45 -5.89
C GLN A 265 22.34 4.77 -6.82
N PRO A 266 22.45 4.46 -8.14
CA PRO A 266 21.33 4.61 -9.06
C PRO A 266 20.18 3.69 -8.67
N VAL A 267 18.96 4.24 -8.70
CA VAL A 267 17.72 3.51 -8.46
C VAL A 267 17.53 2.53 -9.63
N ALA A 268 17.77 1.26 -9.41
CA ALA A 268 17.34 0.24 -10.35
C ALA A 268 15.81 0.19 -10.32
N GLU A 269 15.16 0.68 -11.37
CA GLU A 269 13.71 0.52 -11.54
C GLU A 269 13.37 -0.97 -11.55
N ALA A 270 12.34 -1.37 -10.81
CA ALA A 270 11.83 -2.73 -10.86
C ALA A 270 11.52 -3.09 -12.32
N PRO A 271 11.94 -4.26 -12.83
CA PRO A 271 11.73 -4.61 -14.23
C PRO A 271 10.25 -4.53 -14.59
N ARG A 272 9.90 -3.86 -15.68
CA ARG A 272 8.52 -3.75 -16.23
C ARG A 272 7.82 -5.10 -16.46
N GLN A 273 8.54 -6.21 -16.31
CA GLN A 273 8.05 -7.59 -16.46
C GLN A 273 7.00 -8.01 -15.42
N ALA A 274 6.92 -7.38 -14.26
CA ALA A 274 5.90 -7.71 -13.27
C ALA A 274 4.46 -7.52 -13.83
N TRP A 275 4.25 -6.57 -14.71
CA TRP A 275 2.96 -6.29 -15.34
C TRP A 275 2.60 -7.26 -16.46
N GLN A 276 3.58 -7.88 -17.12
CA GLN A 276 3.34 -8.87 -18.20
C GLN A 276 2.79 -10.19 -17.65
N ASN A 277 3.06 -10.52 -16.40
CA ASN A 277 2.53 -11.73 -15.77
C ASN A 277 1.06 -11.61 -15.37
N VAL A 278 0.59 -10.41 -15.02
CA VAL A 278 -0.83 -10.15 -14.71
C VAL A 278 -1.71 -10.31 -15.96
N ALA A 279 -1.20 -9.93 -17.13
CA ALA A 279 -1.89 -10.09 -18.42
C ALA A 279 -2.04 -11.55 -18.86
N ARG A 280 -1.17 -12.45 -18.40
CA ARG A 280 -1.22 -13.88 -18.74
C ARG A 280 -2.24 -14.69 -17.93
N LEU A 281 -2.64 -14.20 -16.74
CA LEU A 281 -3.59 -14.89 -15.86
C LEU A 281 -5.07 -14.71 -16.27
N GLY A 282 -5.38 -13.76 -17.17
CA GLY A 282 -6.75 -13.44 -17.59
C GLY A 282 -7.21 -14.01 -18.93
N GLY A 283 -6.39 -14.78 -19.64
CA GLY A 283 -6.80 -15.41 -20.91
C GLY A 283 -7.08 -14.45 -22.08
N TYR A 284 -6.80 -13.14 -21.92
CA TYR A 284 -6.97 -12.13 -22.96
C TYR A 284 -5.65 -11.76 -23.61
N ARG A 285 -5.46 -12.15 -24.89
CA ARG A 285 -4.41 -11.57 -25.74
C ARG A 285 -4.77 -10.10 -26.03
N ILE A 286 -4.02 -9.18 -25.45
CA ILE A 286 -4.06 -7.78 -25.90
C ILE A 286 -3.09 -7.69 -27.08
N GLY A 287 -3.64 -7.55 -28.29
CA GLY A 287 -2.83 -7.16 -29.46
C GLY A 287 -2.27 -5.75 -29.26
N VAL A 288 -1.02 -5.55 -29.63
CA VAL A 288 -0.28 -4.28 -29.63
C VAL A 288 -0.91 -3.30 -30.59
#